data_30e013e6d0b7fb0dfe780a6f594d11bc
#
_entry.id   30e013e6d0b7fb0dfe780a6f594d11bc
#
_cell.length_a   1.000
_cell.length_b   1.000
_cell.length_c   1.000
_cell.angle_alpha   90.00
_cell.angle_beta   90.00
_cell.angle_gamma   90.00
#
_symmetry.space_group_name_H-M   'P 1'
#
loop_
_entity.id
_entity.type
_entity.pdbx_description
1 polymer ?
#
loop_
_entity_poly.entity_id
_entity_poly.type
_entity_poly.pdbx_seq_one_letter_code
_entity_poly.pdbx_strand_id
1 'polypeptide(L)'
;FFHNSYIFFLIEKLINFINSIFFVLLLIALSFALIFSPPDYLQGESVRIMYVHVPAAWISLASFSCIAILSILNFIFKIKNLKLITKSIAPIGLMFTCIAIVTGSIWGRPTWGTFWAWDARITSMVIMALFYLVLIVIHKFFDEDDKANKISSIIAVIGLINIPIIKLSLIHI
;
A
#
# COMPACT_ATOMS: atom_id res chain seq x y z
N PHE A 1 28.46 27.33 -6.91
CA PHE A 1 27.37 27.37 -5.89
C PHE A 1 26.02 27.79 -6.50
N PHE A 2 25.96 28.81 -7.36
CA PHE A 2 24.74 29.34 -7.96
C PHE A 2 24.03 28.36 -8.92
N HIS A 3 24.76 27.51 -9.63
CA HIS A 3 24.20 26.57 -10.62
C HIS A 3 23.33 25.47 -9.96
N ASN A 4 23.75 25.00 -8.81
CA ASN A 4 22.95 23.97 -8.05
C ASN A 4 21.63 24.54 -7.49
N SER A 5 21.60 25.80 -7.09
CA SER A 5 20.39 26.44 -6.55
C SER A 5 19.29 26.61 -7.62
N TYR A 6 19.68 26.95 -8.85
CA TYR A 6 18.75 27.12 -9.96
C TYR A 6 18.13 25.80 -10.42
N ILE A 7 18.94 24.75 -10.49
CA ILE A 7 18.45 23.40 -10.81
C ILE A 7 17.45 22.90 -9.73
N PHE A 8 17.77 23.11 -8.46
CA PHE A 8 16.88 22.76 -7.35
C PHE A 8 15.52 23.48 -7.45
N PHE A 9 15.54 24.77 -7.74
CA PHE A 9 14.33 25.57 -7.92
C PHE A 9 13.47 25.10 -9.11
N LEU A 10 14.09 24.72 -10.23
CA LEU A 10 13.36 24.17 -11.38
C LEU A 10 12.75 22.82 -11.06
N ILE A 11 13.46 21.96 -10.36
CA ILE A 11 12.96 20.64 -9.92
C ILE A 11 11.76 20.81 -8.99
N GLU A 12 11.85 21.72 -8.03
CA GLU A 12 10.74 22.01 -7.10
C GLU A 12 9.50 22.53 -7.83
N LYS A 13 9.66 23.46 -8.77
CA LYS A 13 8.55 23.93 -9.61
C LYS A 13 7.92 22.80 -10.43
N LEU A 14 8.74 21.94 -11.03
CA LEU A 14 8.27 20.81 -11.81
C LEU A 14 7.49 19.82 -10.94
N ILE A 15 8.01 19.49 -9.74
CA ILE A 15 7.33 18.63 -8.77
C ILE A 15 5.97 19.21 -8.37
N ASN A 16 5.93 20.50 -8.04
CA ASN A 16 4.69 21.19 -7.64
C ASN A 16 3.66 21.21 -8.78
N PHE A 17 4.10 21.41 -10.02
CA PHE A 17 3.25 21.35 -11.20
C PHE A 17 2.66 19.94 -11.41
N ILE A 18 3.52 18.92 -11.34
CA ILE A 18 3.07 17.50 -11.44
C ILE A 18 2.10 17.15 -10.34
N ASN A 19 2.37 17.54 -9.09
CA ASN A 19 1.47 17.30 -7.96
C ASN A 19 0.12 17.99 -8.14
N SER A 20 0.09 19.22 -8.68
CA SER A 20 -1.15 19.93 -8.95
C SER A 20 -1.99 19.22 -10.01
N ILE A 21 -1.37 18.78 -11.11
CA ILE A 21 -2.05 18.00 -12.16
C ILE A 21 -2.58 16.69 -11.58
N PHE A 22 -1.74 15.97 -10.83
CA PHE A 22 -2.14 14.70 -10.20
C PHE A 22 -3.36 14.89 -9.29
N PHE A 23 -3.37 15.95 -8.48
CA PHE A 23 -4.48 16.23 -7.57
C PHE A 23 -5.78 16.53 -8.33
N VAL A 24 -5.72 17.32 -9.38
CA VAL A 24 -6.89 17.62 -10.23
C VAL A 24 -7.41 16.35 -10.91
N LEU A 25 -6.52 15.54 -11.49
CA LEU A 25 -6.90 14.27 -12.11
C LEU A 25 -7.48 13.29 -11.10
N LEU A 26 -6.95 13.24 -9.88
CA LEU A 26 -7.47 12.42 -8.79
C LEU A 26 -8.90 12.84 -8.42
N LEU A 27 -9.16 14.15 -8.26
CA LEU A 27 -10.51 14.65 -7.97
C LEU A 27 -11.50 14.33 -9.09
N ILE A 28 -11.10 14.48 -10.34
CA ILE A 28 -11.93 14.11 -11.49
C ILE A 28 -12.23 12.61 -11.46
N ALA A 29 -11.20 11.77 -11.31
CA ALA A 29 -11.34 10.32 -11.25
C ALA A 29 -12.28 9.87 -10.12
N LEU A 30 -12.10 10.43 -8.91
CA LEU A 30 -12.96 10.13 -7.76
C LEU A 30 -14.41 10.60 -8.00
N SER A 31 -14.60 11.75 -8.64
CA SER A 31 -15.94 12.24 -8.98
C SER A 31 -16.63 11.28 -9.97
N PHE A 32 -15.94 10.83 -11.01
CA PHE A 32 -16.48 9.85 -11.95
C PHE A 32 -16.76 8.50 -11.26
N ALA A 33 -15.85 8.03 -10.42
CA ALA A 33 -15.99 6.76 -9.74
C ALA A 33 -17.15 6.74 -8.71
N LEU A 34 -17.25 7.81 -7.89
CA LEU A 34 -18.16 7.80 -6.74
C LEU A 34 -19.53 8.45 -7.02
N ILE A 35 -19.62 9.35 -8.02
CA ILE A 35 -20.84 10.10 -8.29
C ILE A 35 -21.46 9.69 -9.61
N PHE A 36 -20.69 9.65 -10.70
CA PHE A 36 -21.19 9.46 -12.05
C PHE A 36 -21.25 8.01 -12.51
N SER A 37 -20.52 7.06 -11.86
CA SER A 37 -20.58 5.67 -12.27
C SER A 37 -21.99 5.09 -12.07
N PRO A 38 -22.51 4.29 -13.02
CA PRO A 38 -23.81 3.66 -12.86
C PRO A 38 -23.77 2.63 -11.73
N PRO A 39 -24.90 2.43 -11.03
CA PRO A 39 -25.02 1.34 -10.06
C PRO A 39 -24.96 -0.02 -10.76
N ASP A 40 -24.44 -1.01 -10.05
CA ASP A 40 -24.45 -2.41 -10.52
C ASP A 40 -25.83 -3.05 -10.30
N TYR A 41 -26.23 -3.95 -11.19
CA TYR A 41 -27.56 -4.59 -11.09
C TYR A 41 -27.72 -5.53 -9.89
N LEU A 42 -26.62 -6.09 -9.35
CA LEU A 42 -26.64 -6.96 -8.16
C LEU A 42 -26.31 -6.19 -6.90
N GLN A 43 -25.29 -5.34 -6.96
CA GLN A 43 -24.70 -4.67 -5.80
C GLN A 43 -25.24 -3.25 -5.57
N GLY A 44 -26.01 -2.72 -6.52
CA GLY A 44 -26.52 -1.35 -6.46
C GLY A 44 -25.40 -0.32 -6.34
N GLU A 45 -25.60 0.67 -5.50
CA GLU A 45 -24.64 1.76 -5.24
C GLU A 45 -23.36 1.30 -4.56
N SER A 46 -23.36 0.16 -3.87
CA SER A 46 -22.19 -0.34 -3.13
C SER A 46 -21.01 -0.72 -4.03
N VAL A 47 -21.24 -0.96 -5.32
CA VAL A 47 -20.18 -1.19 -6.30
C VAL A 47 -19.18 -0.04 -6.37
N ARG A 48 -19.60 1.19 -6.10
CA ARG A 48 -18.73 2.36 -6.16
C ARG A 48 -17.56 2.29 -5.17
N ILE A 49 -17.71 1.56 -4.08
CA ILE A 49 -16.64 1.33 -3.10
C ILE A 49 -15.47 0.58 -3.74
N MET A 50 -15.71 -0.28 -4.73
CA MET A 50 -14.66 -1.04 -5.42
C MET A 50 -13.64 -0.13 -6.11
N TYR A 51 -14.06 1.02 -6.62
CA TYR A 51 -13.15 1.95 -7.30
C TYR A 51 -12.08 2.55 -6.37
N VAL A 52 -12.32 2.54 -5.06
CA VAL A 52 -11.34 2.92 -4.04
C VAL A 52 -10.68 1.68 -3.44
N HIS A 53 -11.47 0.65 -3.12
CA HIS A 53 -11.00 -0.56 -2.46
C HIS A 53 -9.97 -1.32 -3.30
N VAL A 54 -10.28 -1.59 -4.56
CA VAL A 54 -9.42 -2.42 -5.41
C VAL A 54 -8.06 -1.77 -5.67
N PRO A 55 -7.96 -0.49 -6.08
CA PRO A 55 -6.67 0.16 -6.21
C PRO A 55 -5.89 0.20 -4.89
N ALA A 56 -6.55 0.49 -3.77
CA ALA A 56 -5.90 0.51 -2.46
C ALA A 56 -5.31 -0.86 -2.09
N ALA A 57 -6.06 -1.94 -2.28
CA ALA A 57 -5.58 -3.29 -2.05
C ALA A 57 -4.38 -3.64 -2.96
N TRP A 58 -4.44 -3.28 -4.25
CA TRP A 58 -3.34 -3.51 -5.18
C TRP A 58 -2.08 -2.74 -4.82
N ILE A 59 -2.19 -1.47 -4.45
CA ILE A 59 -1.06 -0.65 -4.02
C ILE A 59 -0.46 -1.22 -2.73
N SER A 60 -1.29 -1.65 -1.78
CA SER A 60 -0.82 -2.32 -0.56
C SER A 60 0.01 -3.56 -0.89
N LEU A 61 -0.54 -4.49 -1.68
CA LEU A 61 0.16 -5.74 -2.04
C LEU A 61 1.43 -5.48 -2.86
N ALA A 62 1.37 -4.56 -3.83
CA ALA A 62 2.52 -4.19 -4.65
C ALA A 62 3.64 -3.55 -3.83
N SER A 63 3.29 -2.67 -2.88
CA SER A 63 4.24 -2.04 -1.98
C SER A 63 4.95 -3.07 -1.10
N PHE A 64 4.22 -4.04 -0.54
CA PHE A 64 4.82 -5.09 0.27
C PHE A 64 5.72 -6.01 -0.56
N SER A 65 5.26 -6.41 -1.75
CA SER A 65 6.08 -7.19 -2.70
C SER A 65 7.37 -6.45 -3.06
N CYS A 66 7.28 -5.14 -3.30
CA CYS A 66 8.44 -4.31 -3.58
C CYS A 66 9.43 -4.31 -2.41
N ILE A 67 8.95 -4.10 -1.16
CA ILE A 67 9.79 -4.16 0.04
C ILE A 67 10.47 -5.53 0.16
N ALA A 68 9.76 -6.63 -0.05
CA ALA A 68 10.31 -7.97 0.06
C ALA A 68 11.38 -8.24 -1.02
N ILE A 69 11.12 -7.86 -2.27
CA ILE A 69 12.09 -7.97 -3.37
C ILE A 69 13.33 -7.13 -3.08
N LEU A 70 13.16 -5.87 -2.66
CA LEU A 70 14.27 -4.99 -2.30
C LEU A 70 15.06 -5.54 -1.11
N SER A 71 14.41 -6.19 -0.16
CA SER A 71 15.04 -6.84 0.98
C SER A 71 15.91 -8.02 0.54
N ILE A 72 15.43 -8.85 -0.39
CA ILE A 72 16.19 -9.94 -0.98
C ILE A 72 17.41 -9.40 -1.76
N LEU A 73 17.19 -8.39 -2.59
CA LEU A 73 18.26 -7.76 -3.36
C LEU A 73 19.32 -7.13 -2.45
N ASN A 74 18.91 -6.46 -1.37
CA ASN A 74 19.84 -5.90 -0.39
C ASN A 74 20.65 -6.97 0.35
N PHE A 75 20.05 -8.11 0.64
CA PHE A 75 20.73 -9.24 1.26
C PHE A 75 21.79 -9.86 0.33
N ILE A 76 21.49 -9.96 -0.98
CA ILE A 76 22.38 -10.55 -1.98
C ILE A 76 23.49 -9.56 -2.39
N PHE A 77 23.11 -8.32 -2.74
CA PHE A 77 23.99 -7.36 -3.39
C PHE A 77 24.54 -6.26 -2.46
N LYS A 78 24.11 -6.21 -1.19
CA LYS A 78 24.51 -5.21 -0.19
C LYS A 78 24.38 -3.74 -0.67
N ILE A 79 23.29 -3.42 -1.36
CA ILE A 79 23.07 -2.09 -1.94
C ILE A 79 22.62 -1.10 -0.85
N LYS A 80 23.50 -0.20 -0.47
CA LYS A 80 23.32 0.71 0.69
C LYS A 80 22.05 1.58 0.64
N ASN A 81 21.60 2.02 -0.54
CA ASN A 81 20.47 2.95 -0.66
C ASN A 81 19.08 2.30 -0.68
N LEU A 82 18.99 0.97 -0.84
CA LEU A 82 17.71 0.25 -0.83
C LEU A 82 16.95 0.38 0.49
N LYS A 83 17.67 0.54 1.59
CA LYS A 83 17.13 0.78 2.92
C LYS A 83 16.22 2.02 3.00
N LEU A 84 16.66 3.14 2.42
CA LEU A 84 15.87 4.38 2.41
C LEU A 84 14.54 4.18 1.68
N ILE A 85 14.54 3.42 0.60
CA ILE A 85 13.35 3.12 -0.20
C ILE A 85 12.38 2.27 0.61
N THR A 86 12.85 1.21 1.29
CA THR A 86 11.98 0.36 2.13
C THR A 86 11.35 1.14 3.27
N LYS A 87 12.11 2.01 3.93
CA LYS A 87 11.59 2.91 4.99
C LYS A 87 10.51 3.87 4.48
N SER A 88 10.62 4.33 3.23
CA SER A 88 9.65 5.25 2.63
C SER A 88 8.40 4.54 2.14
N ILE A 89 8.52 3.30 1.63
CA ILE A 89 7.39 2.54 1.08
C ILE A 89 6.49 1.99 2.19
N ALA A 90 7.05 1.56 3.34
CA ALA A 90 6.28 0.88 4.38
C ALA A 90 5.11 1.72 4.95
N PRO A 91 5.25 3.01 5.29
CA PRO A 91 4.14 3.84 5.75
C PRO A 91 3.05 4.02 4.68
N ILE A 92 3.44 4.15 3.42
CA ILE A 92 2.52 4.27 2.28
C ILE A 92 1.72 2.96 2.14
N GLY A 93 2.41 1.82 2.16
CA GLY A 93 1.79 0.51 2.10
C GLY A 93 0.80 0.28 3.23
N LEU A 94 1.15 0.66 4.47
CA LEU A 94 0.27 0.59 5.64
C LEU A 94 -0.99 1.45 5.44
N MET A 95 -0.83 2.68 4.97
CA MET A 95 -1.96 3.58 4.71
C MET A 95 -2.95 2.95 3.73
N PHE A 96 -2.47 2.44 2.60
CA PHE A 96 -3.33 1.78 1.61
C PHE A 96 -3.93 0.47 2.13
N THR A 97 -3.22 -0.27 2.99
CA THR A 97 -3.77 -1.45 3.67
C THR A 97 -4.94 -1.07 4.57
N CYS A 98 -4.82 0.00 5.36
CA CYS A 98 -5.90 0.50 6.21
C CYS A 98 -7.11 0.96 5.36
N ILE A 99 -6.88 1.69 4.26
CA ILE A 99 -7.95 2.08 3.34
C ILE A 99 -8.66 0.83 2.77
N ALA A 100 -7.90 -0.18 2.35
CA ALA A 100 -8.47 -1.42 1.82
C ALA A 100 -9.29 -2.17 2.89
N ILE A 101 -8.82 -2.26 4.13
CA ILE A 101 -9.57 -2.91 5.24
C ILE A 101 -10.87 -2.14 5.50
N VAL A 102 -10.83 -0.82 5.65
CA VAL A 102 -12.02 -0.01 5.95
C VAL A 102 -13.04 -0.08 4.82
N THR A 103 -12.61 0.15 3.58
CA THR A 103 -13.49 0.12 2.41
C THR A 103 -14.04 -1.28 2.15
N GLY A 104 -13.23 -2.33 2.36
CA GLY A 104 -13.67 -3.71 2.27
C GLY A 104 -14.72 -4.08 3.32
N SER A 105 -14.57 -3.57 4.56
CA SER A 105 -15.56 -3.75 5.63
C SER A 105 -16.90 -3.06 5.29
N ILE A 106 -16.85 -1.84 4.77
CA ILE A 106 -18.06 -1.09 4.37
C ILE A 106 -18.76 -1.82 3.21
N TRP A 107 -18.01 -2.28 2.21
CA TRP A 107 -18.55 -3.02 1.08
C TRP A 107 -19.08 -4.40 1.48
N GLY A 108 -18.49 -5.04 2.49
CA GLY A 108 -18.93 -6.34 3.02
C GLY A 108 -20.34 -6.31 3.58
N ARG A 109 -20.78 -5.20 4.18
CA ARG A 109 -22.11 -5.11 4.80
C ARG A 109 -23.27 -5.38 3.84
N PRO A 110 -23.42 -4.70 2.72
CA PRO A 110 -24.49 -4.99 1.76
C PRO A 110 -24.32 -6.34 1.06
N THR A 111 -23.11 -6.88 0.97
CA THR A 111 -22.81 -8.12 0.25
C THR A 111 -23.02 -9.37 1.13
N TRP A 112 -22.59 -9.31 2.40
CA TRP A 112 -22.57 -10.46 3.33
C TRP A 112 -23.36 -10.23 4.62
N GLY A 113 -24.03 -9.08 4.76
CA GLY A 113 -24.83 -8.73 5.94
C GLY A 113 -24.03 -8.29 7.17
N THR A 114 -22.70 -8.31 7.10
CA THR A 114 -21.82 -7.90 8.20
C THR A 114 -20.67 -7.03 7.74
N PHE A 115 -20.22 -6.11 8.60
CA PHE A 115 -19.02 -5.30 8.33
C PHE A 115 -17.73 -6.11 8.46
N TRP A 116 -17.77 -7.21 9.22
CA TRP A 116 -16.58 -7.99 9.51
C TRP A 116 -16.90 -9.47 9.51
N ALA A 117 -16.22 -10.20 8.66
CA ALA A 117 -16.22 -11.66 8.64
C ALA A 117 -14.77 -12.13 8.82
N TRP A 118 -14.54 -13.05 9.75
CA TRP A 118 -13.22 -13.67 9.93
C TRP A 118 -12.94 -14.68 8.83
N ASP A 119 -12.86 -14.20 7.61
CA ASP A 119 -12.42 -14.99 6.47
C ASP A 119 -10.91 -14.82 6.21
N ALA A 120 -10.35 -15.64 5.34
CA ALA A 120 -8.92 -15.61 5.04
C ALA A 120 -8.47 -14.29 4.41
N ARG A 121 -9.34 -13.58 3.69
CA ARG A 121 -9.01 -12.31 3.02
C ARG A 121 -8.82 -11.18 4.02
N ILE A 122 -9.84 -10.94 4.85
CA ILE A 122 -9.80 -9.85 5.83
C ILE A 122 -8.72 -10.13 6.86
N THR A 123 -8.64 -11.37 7.37
CA THR A 123 -7.61 -11.78 8.32
C THR A 123 -6.20 -11.58 7.76
N SER A 124 -5.95 -12.00 6.51
CA SER A 124 -4.63 -11.83 5.87
C SER A 124 -4.30 -10.36 5.60
N MET A 125 -5.28 -9.50 5.33
CA MET A 125 -5.05 -8.06 5.19
C MET A 125 -4.70 -7.41 6.54
N VAL A 126 -5.30 -7.85 7.64
CA VAL A 126 -4.90 -7.42 9.00
C VAL A 126 -3.48 -7.88 9.33
N ILE A 127 -3.13 -9.12 9.01
CA ILE A 127 -1.77 -9.63 9.16
C ILE A 127 -0.79 -8.79 8.33
N MET A 128 -1.16 -8.39 7.11
CA MET A 128 -0.35 -7.50 6.27
C MET A 128 -0.13 -6.14 6.94
N ALA A 129 -1.17 -5.55 7.55
CA ALA A 129 -1.03 -4.31 8.31
C ALA A 129 -0.07 -4.46 9.49
N LEU A 130 -0.13 -5.59 10.20
CA LEU A 130 0.81 -5.89 11.29
C LEU A 130 2.25 -6.02 10.79
N PHE A 131 2.49 -6.68 9.65
CA PHE A 131 3.82 -6.72 9.05
C PHE A 131 4.35 -5.33 8.72
N TYR A 132 3.53 -4.45 8.14
CA TYR A 132 3.91 -3.07 7.87
C TYR A 132 4.24 -2.30 9.16
N LEU A 133 3.41 -2.44 10.20
CA LEU A 133 3.67 -1.82 11.50
C LEU A 133 5.00 -2.27 12.09
N VAL A 134 5.27 -3.57 12.06
CA VAL A 134 6.55 -4.12 12.55
C VAL A 134 7.73 -3.57 11.75
N LEU A 135 7.64 -3.49 10.41
CA LEU A 135 8.69 -2.90 9.58
C LEU A 135 8.96 -1.43 9.92
N ILE A 136 7.92 -0.64 10.19
CA ILE A 136 8.06 0.77 10.58
C ILE A 136 8.69 0.89 11.97
N VAL A 137 8.24 0.07 12.91
CA VAL A 137 8.65 0.13 14.32
C VAL A 137 10.11 -0.31 14.50
N ILE A 138 10.55 -1.36 13.82
CA ILE A 138 11.94 -1.87 13.91
C ILE A 138 12.94 -0.74 13.66
N HIS A 139 12.72 0.09 12.66
CA HIS A 139 13.63 1.19 12.34
C HIS A 139 13.64 2.34 13.36
N LYS A 140 12.69 2.35 14.30
CA LYS A 140 12.67 3.30 15.42
C LYS A 140 13.33 2.74 16.70
N PHE A 141 13.31 1.41 16.87
CA PHE A 141 13.81 0.77 18.08
C PHE A 141 15.28 0.39 18.02
N PHE A 142 15.83 0.18 16.84
CA PHE A 142 17.24 -0.18 16.70
C PHE A 142 18.06 1.02 16.23
N ASP A 143 18.99 1.47 17.08
CA ASP A 143 19.93 2.55 16.74
C ASP A 143 20.93 2.10 15.67
N GLU A 144 21.30 0.80 15.67
CA GLU A 144 22.16 0.22 14.65
C GLU A 144 21.36 -0.10 13.37
N ASP A 145 21.60 0.70 12.38
CA ASP A 145 20.96 0.59 11.06
C ASP A 145 21.11 -0.80 10.40
N ASP A 146 22.27 -1.46 10.57
CA ASP A 146 22.53 -2.77 9.95
C ASP A 146 21.70 -3.89 10.59
N LYS A 147 21.52 -3.85 11.91
CA LYS A 147 20.64 -4.80 12.62
C LYS A 147 19.18 -4.58 12.23
N ALA A 148 18.72 -3.33 12.24
CA ALA A 148 17.36 -2.99 11.84
C ALA A 148 17.04 -3.49 10.42
N ASN A 149 17.97 -3.28 9.48
CA ASN A 149 17.78 -3.73 8.10
C ASN A 149 17.74 -5.25 7.96
N LYS A 150 18.62 -5.96 8.64
CA LYS A 150 18.64 -7.41 8.61
C LYS A 150 17.35 -8.02 9.13
N ILE A 151 16.85 -7.52 10.27
CA ILE A 151 15.59 -7.98 10.86
C ILE A 151 14.40 -7.62 9.96
N SER A 152 14.34 -6.38 9.47
CA SER A 152 13.29 -5.93 8.54
C SER A 152 13.26 -6.77 7.27
N SER A 153 14.43 -7.11 6.71
CA SER A 153 14.52 -7.95 5.52
C SER A 153 13.98 -9.35 5.75
N ILE A 154 14.29 -9.97 6.88
CA ILE A 154 13.78 -11.30 7.25
C ILE A 154 12.25 -11.25 7.37
N ILE A 155 11.72 -10.24 8.07
CA ILE A 155 10.28 -10.08 8.28
C ILE A 155 9.55 -9.81 6.95
N ALA A 156 10.12 -8.99 6.07
CA ALA A 156 9.55 -8.72 4.76
C ALA A 156 9.47 -9.99 3.90
N VAL A 157 10.49 -10.83 3.92
CA VAL A 157 10.50 -12.11 3.19
C VAL A 157 9.49 -13.09 3.77
N ILE A 158 9.39 -13.19 5.09
CA ILE A 158 8.37 -14.03 5.75
C ILE A 158 6.97 -13.53 5.39
N GLY A 159 6.73 -12.22 5.47
CA GLY A 159 5.44 -11.61 5.14
C GLY A 159 5.04 -11.78 3.67
N LEU A 160 5.98 -12.04 2.76
CA LEU A 160 5.68 -12.33 1.36
C LEU A 160 4.79 -13.57 1.20
N ILE A 161 4.88 -14.53 2.11
CA ILE A 161 4.06 -15.75 2.11
C ILE A 161 2.56 -15.41 2.29
N ASN A 162 2.26 -14.31 2.96
CA ASN A 162 0.88 -13.85 3.17
C ASN A 162 0.18 -13.41 1.87
N ILE A 163 0.92 -12.92 0.87
CA ILE A 163 0.36 -12.42 -0.39
C ILE A 163 -0.36 -13.51 -1.21
N PRO A 164 0.22 -14.71 -1.45
CA PRO A 164 -0.49 -15.82 -2.07
C PRO A 164 -1.77 -16.22 -1.33
N ILE A 165 -1.77 -16.17 0.01
CA ILE A 165 -2.95 -16.52 0.81
C ILE A 165 -4.10 -15.53 0.52
N ILE A 166 -3.82 -14.24 0.44
CA ILE A 166 -4.81 -13.22 0.05
C ILE A 166 -5.35 -13.50 -1.35
N LYS A 167 -4.46 -13.81 -2.30
CA LYS A 167 -4.84 -14.07 -3.69
C LYS A 167 -5.64 -15.36 -3.87
N LEU A 168 -5.22 -16.45 -3.24
CA LEU A 168 -5.89 -17.74 -3.34
C LEU A 168 -7.29 -17.72 -2.73
N SER A 169 -7.49 -16.98 -1.64
CA SER A 169 -8.81 -16.85 -1.04
C SER A 169 -9.81 -16.09 -1.92
N LEU A 170 -9.35 -15.34 -2.92
CA LEU A 170 -10.22 -14.68 -3.91
C LEU A 170 -10.69 -15.64 -5.02
N ILE A 171 -10.01 -16.76 -5.22
CA ILE A 171 -10.31 -17.73 -6.30
C ILE A 171 -11.38 -18.73 -5.85
N HIS A 172 -11.54 -18.94 -4.55
CA HIS A 172 -12.44 -19.94 -3.98
C HIS A 172 -13.83 -19.38 -3.54
N ILE A 173 -14.20 -18.23 -4.09
CA ILE A 173 -15.52 -17.63 -3.90
C ILE A 173 -16.23 -17.57 -5.25
#